data_2963d6a6dfb8911ef5c1def5a63a0f63
#
_entry.id   2963d6a6dfb8911ef5c1def5a63a0f63
#
_cell.length_a   1.000
_cell.length_b   1.000
_cell.length_c   1.000
_cell.angle_alpha   90.00
_cell.angle_beta   90.00
_cell.angle_gamma   90.00
#
_symmetry.space_group_name_H-M   'P 1'
#
loop_
_entity.id
_entity.type
_entity.pdbx_description
1 polymer ?
#
loop_
_entity_poly.entity_id
_entity_poly.type
_entity_poly.pdbx_seq_one_letter_code
_entity_poly.pdbx_strand_id
1 'polypeptide(L)'
;LREPFLDHRLFELAMRQPVGRKISNGITKRMLRDIVHDLLPERVSQSPKRALQTPQREWLRGPLRKWTSDMVECALSGPFASWLSRPNVESDLDSFLKNGSDNSFYVWQWISLGLASLPANIATRMSAGSK
;
A
#
# COMPACT_ATOMS: atom_id res chain seq x y z
N LEU A 1 -21.93 3.13 4.94
CA LEU A 1 -21.36 1.92 4.34
C LEU A 1 -21.76 0.74 5.19
N ARG A 2 -22.30 -0.33 4.61
CA ARG A 2 -22.61 -1.58 5.32
C ARG A 2 -21.75 -2.67 4.72
N GLU A 3 -20.83 -3.20 5.52
CA GLU A 3 -19.96 -4.31 5.12
C GLU A 3 -20.40 -5.58 5.83
N PRO A 4 -21.01 -6.55 5.13
CA PRO A 4 -21.56 -7.77 5.74
C PRO A 4 -20.54 -8.54 6.58
N PHE A 5 -19.26 -8.56 6.17
CA PHE A 5 -18.21 -9.26 6.90
C PHE A 5 -17.72 -8.55 8.17
N LEU A 6 -18.17 -7.30 8.43
CA LEU A 6 -17.92 -6.59 9.68
C LEU A 6 -19.07 -6.71 10.69
N ASP A 7 -20.11 -7.51 10.39
CA ASP A 7 -21.16 -7.82 11.37
C ASP A 7 -20.54 -8.58 12.55
N HIS A 8 -20.76 -8.04 13.77
CA HIS A 8 -20.18 -8.59 15.00
C HIS A 8 -20.56 -10.07 15.22
N ARG A 9 -21.80 -10.47 14.87
CA ARG A 9 -22.27 -11.86 14.99
C ARG A 9 -21.48 -12.80 14.10
N LEU A 10 -21.18 -12.37 12.88
CA LEU A 10 -20.35 -13.13 11.93
C LEU A 10 -18.92 -13.21 12.41
N PHE A 11 -18.39 -12.12 12.94
CA PHE A 11 -17.05 -12.08 13.54
C PHE A 11 -16.94 -13.04 14.73
N GLU A 12 -17.88 -12.98 15.69
CA GLU A 12 -17.90 -13.89 16.84
C GLU A 12 -18.00 -15.36 16.41
N LEU A 13 -18.87 -15.67 15.44
CA LEU A 13 -18.98 -17.02 14.88
C LEU A 13 -17.64 -17.48 14.29
N ALA A 14 -16.97 -16.63 13.51
CA ALA A 14 -15.68 -16.95 12.91
C ALA A 14 -14.58 -17.13 13.97
N MET A 15 -14.59 -16.32 15.03
CA MET A 15 -13.62 -16.43 16.12
C MET A 15 -13.76 -17.74 16.90
N ARG A 16 -14.97 -18.24 17.09
CA ARG A 16 -15.26 -19.52 17.77
C ARG A 16 -14.85 -20.75 16.95
N GLN A 17 -14.57 -20.59 15.65
CA GLN A 17 -14.18 -21.74 14.82
C GLN A 17 -12.72 -22.17 15.10
N PRO A 18 -12.41 -23.47 15.05
CA PRO A 18 -11.06 -23.98 15.12
C PRO A 18 -10.14 -23.35 14.06
N VAL A 19 -8.86 -23.22 14.38
CA VAL A 19 -7.86 -22.62 13.47
C VAL A 19 -7.82 -23.32 12.12
N GLY A 20 -7.91 -24.67 12.11
CA GLY A 20 -7.91 -25.46 10.87
C GLY A 20 -9.06 -25.16 9.90
N ARG A 21 -10.18 -24.61 10.40
CA ARG A 21 -11.26 -24.11 9.52
C ARG A 21 -10.99 -22.73 8.95
N LYS A 22 -10.12 -21.96 9.59
CA LYS A 22 -9.73 -20.59 9.15
C LYS A 22 -8.54 -20.64 8.20
N ILE A 23 -7.53 -21.43 8.57
CA ILE A 23 -6.30 -21.62 7.78
C ILE A 23 -5.97 -23.12 7.80
N SER A 24 -5.82 -23.71 6.63
CA SER A 24 -5.42 -25.11 6.47
C SER A 24 -4.49 -25.27 5.27
N ASN A 25 -3.39 -25.99 5.43
CA ASN A 25 -2.39 -26.22 4.38
C ASN A 25 -1.88 -24.93 3.70
N GLY A 26 -1.68 -23.86 4.49
CA GLY A 26 -1.25 -22.54 3.97
C GLY A 26 -2.36 -21.74 3.26
N ILE A 27 -3.56 -22.30 3.11
CA ILE A 27 -4.69 -21.65 2.47
C ILE A 27 -5.47 -20.86 3.52
N THR A 28 -5.52 -19.55 3.35
CA THR A 28 -6.32 -18.63 4.20
C THR A 28 -7.78 -18.61 3.77
N LYS A 29 -8.68 -18.18 4.67
CA LYS A 29 -10.13 -18.08 4.43
C LYS A 29 -10.77 -19.43 4.05
N ARG A 30 -10.25 -20.53 4.57
CA ARG A 30 -10.67 -21.89 4.20
C ARG A 30 -12.19 -22.05 4.30
N MET A 31 -12.77 -21.74 5.43
CA MET A 31 -14.22 -21.86 5.66
C MET A 31 -15.06 -21.10 4.61
N LEU A 32 -14.65 -19.87 4.27
CA LEU A 32 -15.34 -19.09 3.24
C LEU A 32 -15.22 -19.77 1.86
N ARG A 33 -14.05 -20.27 1.51
CA ARG A 33 -13.82 -20.98 0.24
C ARG A 33 -14.66 -22.24 0.13
N ASP A 34 -14.79 -23.00 1.21
CA ASP A 34 -15.61 -24.20 1.25
C ASP A 34 -17.11 -23.87 1.07
N ILE A 35 -17.60 -22.80 1.72
CA ILE A 35 -19.00 -22.37 1.59
C ILE A 35 -19.33 -21.91 0.16
N VAL A 36 -18.42 -21.22 -0.50
CA VAL A 36 -18.67 -20.66 -1.84
C VAL A 36 -18.24 -21.60 -2.98
N HIS A 37 -17.72 -22.78 -2.66
CA HIS A 37 -17.19 -23.71 -3.65
C HIS A 37 -18.21 -24.06 -4.75
N ASP A 38 -19.44 -24.37 -4.35
CA ASP A 38 -20.51 -24.73 -5.28
C ASP A 38 -21.25 -23.52 -5.86
N LEU A 39 -20.98 -22.31 -5.35
CA LEU A 39 -21.61 -21.06 -5.79
C LEU A 39 -20.77 -20.30 -6.80
N LEU A 40 -19.46 -20.51 -6.81
CA LEU A 40 -18.52 -19.77 -7.64
C LEU A 40 -17.64 -20.73 -8.47
N PRO A 41 -17.24 -20.34 -9.68
CA PRO A 41 -16.26 -21.10 -10.45
C PRO A 41 -14.98 -21.37 -9.64
N GLU A 42 -14.40 -22.55 -9.77
CA GLU A 42 -13.20 -22.97 -9.04
C GLU A 42 -12.04 -21.97 -9.17
N ARG A 43 -11.85 -21.42 -10.37
CA ARG A 43 -10.83 -20.36 -10.61
C ARG A 43 -11.00 -19.12 -9.73
N VAL A 44 -12.18 -18.90 -9.13
CA VAL A 44 -12.46 -17.79 -8.20
C VAL A 44 -12.34 -18.27 -6.76
N SER A 45 -13.03 -19.36 -6.41
CA SER A 45 -13.08 -19.89 -5.05
C SER A 45 -11.71 -20.37 -4.55
N GLN A 46 -10.87 -20.94 -5.45
CA GLN A 46 -9.55 -21.48 -5.13
C GLN A 46 -8.39 -20.55 -5.53
N SER A 47 -8.66 -19.37 -6.11
CA SER A 47 -7.58 -18.48 -6.52
C SER A 47 -6.71 -18.05 -5.33
N PRO A 48 -5.38 -17.91 -5.53
CA PRO A 48 -4.50 -17.38 -4.49
C PRO A 48 -4.92 -15.95 -4.14
N LYS A 49 -4.64 -15.55 -2.88
CA LYS A 49 -4.89 -14.17 -2.45
C LYS A 49 -4.08 -13.22 -3.33
N ARG A 50 -4.78 -12.34 -4.04
CA ARG A 50 -4.17 -11.20 -4.71
C ARG A 50 -4.39 -9.97 -3.85
N ALA A 51 -3.31 -9.27 -3.50
CA ALA A 51 -3.43 -7.96 -2.91
C ALA A 51 -4.00 -7.00 -3.98
N LEU A 52 -5.04 -6.24 -3.62
CA LEU A 52 -5.44 -5.08 -4.41
C LEU A 52 -4.35 -4.02 -4.19
N GLN A 53 -3.36 -4.01 -5.06
CA GLN A 53 -2.34 -2.96 -5.07
C GLN A 53 -2.61 -2.08 -6.28
N THR A 54 -2.67 -0.78 -6.02
CA THR A 54 -2.53 0.21 -7.09
C THR A 54 -1.14 0.05 -7.70
N PRO A 55 -0.93 0.30 -9.00
CA PRO A 55 0.38 0.24 -9.64
C PRO A 55 1.28 1.41 -9.20
N GLN A 56 1.30 1.67 -7.88
CA GLN A 56 2.01 2.77 -7.25
C GLN A 56 3.50 2.74 -7.55
N ARG A 57 4.09 1.54 -7.53
CA ARG A 57 5.51 1.32 -7.81
C ARG A 57 5.86 1.74 -9.23
N GLU A 58 5.06 1.31 -10.20
CA GLU A 58 5.23 1.62 -11.61
C GLU A 58 5.06 3.13 -11.86
N TRP A 59 4.12 3.76 -11.18
CA TRP A 59 3.90 5.21 -11.29
C TRP A 59 5.06 6.01 -10.73
N LEU A 60 5.55 5.65 -9.54
CA LEU A 60 6.66 6.36 -8.89
C LEU A 60 7.99 6.19 -9.64
N ARG A 61 8.21 5.04 -10.30
CA ARG A 61 9.39 4.78 -11.13
C ARG A 61 9.30 5.36 -12.54
N GLY A 62 8.10 5.48 -13.06
CA GLY A 62 7.80 5.92 -14.44
C GLY A 62 7.33 7.37 -14.49
N PRO A 63 6.04 7.60 -14.77
CA PRO A 63 5.54 8.96 -15.04
C PRO A 63 5.73 9.95 -13.88
N LEU A 64 5.78 9.48 -12.65
CA LEU A 64 5.98 10.31 -11.47
C LEU A 64 7.44 10.33 -10.96
N ARG A 65 8.39 9.76 -11.69
CA ARG A 65 9.79 9.63 -11.23
C ARG A 65 10.41 10.95 -10.80
N LYS A 66 10.30 11.98 -11.66
CA LYS A 66 10.86 13.31 -11.34
C LYS A 66 10.19 13.90 -10.10
N TRP A 67 8.86 13.87 -10.06
CA TRP A 67 8.10 14.34 -8.90
C TRP A 67 8.46 13.57 -7.62
N THR A 68 8.66 12.25 -7.70
CA THR A 68 9.11 11.42 -6.57
C THR A 68 10.44 11.92 -6.02
N SER A 69 11.43 12.14 -6.89
CA SER A 69 12.75 12.65 -6.48
C SER A 69 12.67 14.05 -5.88
N ASP A 70 11.88 14.94 -6.49
CA ASP A 70 11.68 16.30 -6.01
C ASP A 70 11.04 16.32 -4.60
N MET A 71 10.05 15.46 -4.35
CA MET A 71 9.37 15.36 -3.05
C MET A 71 10.28 14.75 -1.97
N VAL A 72 11.07 13.75 -2.32
CA VAL A 72 12.06 13.18 -1.38
C VAL A 72 13.13 14.21 -1.02
N GLU A 73 13.61 15.02 -1.98
CA GLU A 73 14.54 16.11 -1.68
C GLU A 73 13.89 17.17 -0.79
N CYS A 74 12.62 17.51 -1.00
CA CYS A 74 11.89 18.39 -0.09
C CYS A 74 11.83 17.82 1.34
N ALA A 75 11.67 16.51 1.51
CA ALA A 75 11.72 15.88 2.83
C ALA A 75 13.10 15.98 3.47
N LEU A 76 14.17 15.77 2.68
CA LEU A 76 15.56 15.80 3.13
C LEU A 76 16.09 17.20 3.43
N SER A 77 15.42 18.24 2.92
CA SER A 77 15.79 19.65 3.11
C SER A 77 14.79 20.43 3.97
N GLY A 78 13.66 19.82 4.31
CA GLY A 78 12.57 20.44 5.05
C GLY A 78 12.71 20.33 6.57
N PRO A 79 11.66 20.76 7.31
CA PRO A 79 11.67 20.77 8.78
C PRO A 79 11.81 19.39 9.42
N PHE A 80 11.52 18.32 8.68
CA PHE A 80 11.63 16.94 9.14
C PHE A 80 12.94 16.25 8.74
N ALA A 81 13.89 16.99 8.14
CA ALA A 81 15.17 16.44 7.66
C ALA A 81 15.97 15.72 8.75
N SER A 82 15.89 16.18 10.01
CA SER A 82 16.58 15.58 11.14
C SER A 82 16.05 14.18 11.51
N TRP A 83 14.87 13.78 11.01
CA TRP A 83 14.30 12.44 11.24
C TRP A 83 14.81 11.41 10.23
N LEU A 84 15.51 11.86 9.20
CA LEU A 84 15.95 11.06 8.07
C LEU A 84 17.48 11.00 8.01
N SER A 85 18.00 9.81 7.70
CA SER A 85 19.41 9.68 7.33
C SER A 85 19.54 9.92 5.82
N ARG A 86 19.99 11.10 5.40
CA ARG A 86 20.16 11.45 3.98
C ARG A 86 20.89 10.35 3.18
N PRO A 87 22.07 9.84 3.60
CA PRO A 87 22.76 8.80 2.82
C PRO A 87 21.93 7.53 2.61
N ASN A 88 21.20 7.10 3.64
CA ASN A 88 20.37 5.90 3.54
C ASN A 88 19.16 6.13 2.62
N VAL A 89 18.48 7.26 2.76
CA VAL A 89 17.32 7.60 1.91
C VAL A 89 17.72 7.73 0.45
N GLU A 90 18.84 8.38 0.14
CA GLU A 90 19.37 8.50 -1.23
C GLU A 90 19.75 7.15 -1.83
N SER A 91 20.43 6.29 -1.06
CA SER A 91 20.81 4.93 -1.48
C SER A 91 19.57 4.07 -1.76
N ASP A 92 18.58 4.09 -0.85
CA ASP A 92 17.36 3.29 -0.99
C ASP A 92 16.46 3.81 -2.11
N LEU A 93 16.38 5.13 -2.30
CA LEU A 93 15.66 5.73 -3.43
C LEU A 93 16.29 5.35 -4.76
N ASP A 94 17.61 5.43 -4.87
CA ASP A 94 18.33 5.04 -6.09
C ASP A 94 18.13 3.55 -6.41
N SER A 95 18.23 2.68 -5.38
CA SER A 95 17.92 1.26 -5.52
C SER A 95 16.48 1.02 -5.99
N PHE A 96 15.51 1.72 -5.39
CA PHE A 96 14.12 1.65 -5.80
C PHE A 96 13.93 2.07 -7.27
N LEU A 97 14.49 3.21 -7.66
CA LEU A 97 14.34 3.76 -9.02
C LEU A 97 15.04 2.91 -10.11
N LYS A 98 16.02 2.09 -9.73
CA LYS A 98 16.74 1.15 -10.61
C LYS A 98 16.19 -0.29 -10.57
N ASN A 99 15.01 -0.50 -9.99
CA ASN A 99 14.38 -1.81 -9.80
C ASN A 99 15.14 -2.78 -8.84
N GLY A 100 16.04 -2.26 -8.02
CA GLY A 100 16.77 -3.05 -7.01
C GLY A 100 15.97 -3.32 -5.75
N SER A 101 14.91 -2.55 -5.48
CA SER A 101 14.04 -2.69 -4.32
C SER A 101 12.59 -2.50 -4.72
N ASP A 102 11.68 -3.32 -4.17
CA ASP A 102 10.25 -3.23 -4.44
C ASP A 102 9.46 -2.40 -3.41
N ASN A 103 10.16 -1.79 -2.46
CA ASN A 103 9.54 -1.11 -1.35
C ASN A 103 9.06 0.31 -1.69
N SER A 104 7.97 0.40 -2.45
CA SER A 104 7.29 1.68 -2.74
C SER A 104 6.66 2.34 -1.50
N PHE A 105 6.48 1.56 -0.41
CA PHE A 105 5.84 2.07 0.80
C PHE A 105 6.72 3.08 1.54
N TYR A 106 8.03 2.82 1.68
CA TYR A 106 8.96 3.78 2.27
C TYR A 106 9.10 5.03 1.40
N VAL A 107 9.20 4.86 0.09
CA VAL A 107 9.25 6.00 -0.84
C VAL A 107 8.02 6.88 -0.67
N TRP A 108 6.84 6.29 -0.50
CA TRP A 108 5.62 7.05 -0.26
C TRP A 108 5.61 7.79 1.08
N GLN A 109 6.21 7.23 2.14
CA GLN A 109 6.38 7.91 3.41
C GLN A 109 7.27 9.16 3.27
N TRP A 110 8.40 9.05 2.56
CA TRP A 110 9.27 10.20 2.29
C TRP A 110 8.57 11.26 1.45
N ILE A 111 7.80 10.87 0.42
CA ILE A 111 6.97 11.78 -0.36
C ILE A 111 5.97 12.52 0.56
N SER A 112 5.33 11.81 1.48
CA SER A 112 4.37 12.42 2.41
C SER A 112 5.04 13.46 3.32
N LEU A 113 6.25 13.18 3.81
CA LEU A 113 7.05 14.17 4.55
C LEU A 113 7.45 15.37 3.69
N GLY A 114 7.82 15.13 2.43
CA GLY A 114 8.13 16.20 1.47
C GLY A 114 6.92 17.11 1.21
N LEU A 115 5.75 16.52 0.99
CA LEU A 115 4.49 17.27 0.83
C LEU A 115 4.15 18.09 2.08
N ALA A 116 4.32 17.50 3.28
CA ALA A 116 4.10 18.19 4.55
C ALA A 116 5.12 19.32 4.80
N SER A 117 6.27 19.29 4.13
CA SER A 117 7.29 20.33 4.19
C SER A 117 6.99 21.53 3.28
N LEU A 118 6.06 21.40 2.33
CA LEU A 118 5.70 22.48 1.41
C LEU A 118 4.86 23.54 2.13
N PRO A 119 5.08 24.82 1.86
CA PRO A 119 4.22 25.91 2.33
C PRO A 119 2.78 25.72 1.85
N ALA A 120 1.80 26.00 2.69
CA ALA A 120 0.37 25.76 2.42
C ALA A 120 -0.13 26.41 1.10
N ASN A 121 0.44 27.54 0.69
CA ASN A 121 0.11 28.23 -0.56
C ASN A 121 0.57 27.47 -1.84
N ILE A 122 1.61 26.65 -1.74
CA ILE A 122 2.09 25.82 -2.88
C ILE A 122 1.26 24.55 -2.99
N ALA A 123 0.90 23.92 -1.88
CA ALA A 123 0.04 22.74 -1.86
C ALA A 123 -1.31 23.00 -2.56
N THR A 124 -1.89 24.18 -2.34
CA THR A 124 -3.16 24.58 -2.96
C THR A 124 -3.05 24.79 -4.49
N ARG A 125 -1.91 25.28 -4.99
CA ARG A 125 -1.68 25.46 -6.43
C ARG A 125 -1.50 24.15 -7.19
N MET A 126 -0.89 23.16 -6.57
CA MET A 126 -0.73 21.83 -7.19
C MET A 126 -2.06 21.08 -7.33
N SER A 127 -3.03 21.33 -6.45
CA SER A 127 -4.38 20.76 -6.55
C SER A 127 -5.27 21.46 -7.60
N ALA A 128 -4.99 22.71 -7.94
CA ALA A 128 -5.80 23.52 -8.89
C ALA A 128 -5.35 23.38 -10.36
N GLY A 129 -4.17 22.83 -10.61
CA GLY A 129 -3.59 22.71 -11.97
C GLY A 129 -3.91 21.40 -12.70
N SER A 130 -4.76 20.53 -12.11
CA SER A 130 -5.19 19.27 -12.73
C SER A 130 -6.66 19.37 -13.19
N LYS A 131 -6.89 20.15 -14.25
CA LYS A 131 -8.12 20.10 -15.05
C LYS A 131 -7.77 19.80 -16.48
#